data_2e11bdcb6eaa2e2e57dbf5e34194c474
#
_entry.id   2e11bdcb6eaa2e2e57dbf5e34194c474
#
_cell.length_a   1.000
_cell.length_b   1.000
_cell.length_c   1.000
_cell.angle_alpha   90.00
_cell.angle_beta   90.00
_cell.angle_gamma   90.00
#
_symmetry.space_group_name_H-M   'P 1'
#
loop_
_entity.id
_entity.type
_entity.pdbx_description
1 polymer ?
#
loop_
_entity_poly.entity_id
_entity_poly.type
_entity_poly.pdbx_seq_one_letter_code
_entity_poly.pdbx_strand_id
1 'polypeptide(L)'
;MKNFLKYVAALAIVGAFFVACSDWTDPEREITQHPDQQSPILRDNAYYQALREYKKTKHKIAFGWYGSWTAVGASYQTRLQSAPDSMDIISIWSQWHSLTPEQIADKEFVQKIKGTKVTFTIFSDKMPEPFLTEIGGGEYTDEAIEAYAKAYCKDSMDKYSYDGIDVDYEPGYGASGPFVGHDNELFRKLI
;
A
#
# COMPACT_ATOMS: atom_id res chain seq x y z
N MET A 1 39.34 -61.60 15.88
CA MET A 1 38.27 -60.85 16.56
C MET A 1 38.48 -59.34 16.62
N LYS A 2 39.65 -58.82 16.98
CA LYS A 2 39.86 -57.35 17.04
C LYS A 2 39.63 -56.56 15.73
N ASN A 3 39.95 -57.13 14.59
CA ASN A 3 39.75 -56.46 13.32
C ASN A 3 38.31 -56.50 12.81
N PHE A 4 37.57 -57.58 13.10
CA PHE A 4 36.16 -57.71 12.76
C PHE A 4 35.30 -56.63 13.46
N LEU A 5 35.61 -56.36 14.75
CA LEU A 5 34.93 -55.34 15.55
C LEU A 5 35.16 -53.91 14.97
N LYS A 6 36.33 -53.64 14.42
CA LYS A 6 36.65 -52.36 13.76
C LYS A 6 35.82 -52.14 12.48
N TYR A 7 35.64 -53.19 11.68
CA TYR A 7 34.86 -53.08 10.47
C TYR A 7 33.36 -52.95 10.76
N VAL A 8 32.85 -53.62 11.78
CA VAL A 8 31.47 -53.46 12.22
C VAL A 8 31.19 -52.05 12.76
N ALA A 9 32.15 -51.49 13.54
CA ALA A 9 32.02 -50.12 14.03
C ALA A 9 32.12 -49.09 12.88
N ALA A 10 33.00 -49.30 11.88
CA ALA A 10 33.09 -48.44 10.72
C ALA A 10 31.80 -48.47 9.83
N LEU A 11 31.21 -49.64 9.65
CA LEU A 11 29.96 -49.79 8.91
C LEU A 11 28.79 -49.12 9.66
N ALA A 12 28.74 -49.20 11.00
CA ALA A 12 27.70 -48.54 11.79
C ALA A 12 27.81 -47.01 11.72
N ILE A 13 29.03 -46.45 11.70
CA ILE A 13 29.26 -45.01 11.54
C ILE A 13 28.88 -44.54 10.14
N VAL A 14 29.22 -45.27 9.08
CA VAL A 14 28.80 -44.95 7.72
C VAL A 14 27.29 -45.03 7.56
N GLY A 15 26.61 -46.04 8.18
CA GLY A 15 25.16 -46.14 8.18
C GLY A 15 24.44 -44.98 8.87
N ALA A 16 25.05 -44.44 9.95
CA ALA A 16 24.48 -43.31 10.68
C ALA A 16 24.51 -42.00 9.88
N PHE A 17 25.49 -41.85 8.96
CA PHE A 17 25.52 -40.64 8.09
C PHE A 17 24.46 -40.66 7.00
N PHE A 18 23.93 -41.80 6.61
CA PHE A 18 22.85 -41.87 5.60
C PHE A 18 21.45 -41.67 6.17
N VAL A 19 21.27 -41.76 7.48
CA VAL A 19 19.98 -41.53 8.13
C VAL A 19 19.77 -40.06 8.53
N ALA A 20 20.86 -39.27 8.61
CA ALA A 20 20.78 -37.88 9.04
C ALA A 20 20.36 -36.88 7.93
N CYS A 21 20.19 -37.34 6.69
CA CYS A 21 19.87 -36.48 5.54
C CYS A 21 18.52 -36.79 4.88
N SER A 22 17.62 -37.51 5.54
CA SER A 22 16.30 -37.81 4.96
C SER A 22 15.40 -36.56 4.83
N ASP A 23 15.64 -35.55 5.64
CA ASP A 23 14.88 -34.30 5.56
C ASP A 23 15.35 -33.34 4.45
N TRP A 24 16.52 -33.60 3.84
CA TRP A 24 17.04 -32.69 2.80
C TRP A 24 16.64 -33.10 1.38
N THR A 25 16.01 -34.22 1.20
CA THR A 25 15.55 -34.72 -0.11
C THR A 25 14.04 -34.70 -0.29
N ASP A 26 13.29 -34.43 0.77
CA ASP A 26 11.88 -34.06 0.61
C ASP A 26 11.83 -32.53 0.32
N PRO A 27 11.55 -32.11 -0.91
CA PRO A 27 11.19 -30.74 -1.13
C PRO A 27 10.00 -30.47 -0.22
N GLU A 28 10.16 -29.51 0.72
CA GLU A 28 9.01 -28.96 1.43
C GLU A 28 7.96 -28.73 0.33
N ARG A 29 6.87 -29.45 0.38
CA ARG A 29 5.73 -29.12 -0.47
C ARG A 29 5.36 -27.71 -0.06
N GLU A 30 5.81 -26.74 -0.86
CA GLU A 30 5.10 -25.47 -0.86
C GLU A 30 3.64 -25.85 -0.99
N ILE A 31 2.89 -25.60 0.06
CA ILE A 31 1.45 -25.61 -0.03
C ILE A 31 1.17 -24.46 -0.99
N THR A 32 1.20 -24.75 -2.29
CA THR A 32 0.67 -23.84 -3.31
C THR A 32 -0.75 -23.61 -2.87
N GLN A 33 -0.96 -22.50 -2.21
CA GLN A 33 -2.31 -22.06 -1.87
C GLN A 33 -3.09 -22.13 -3.17
N HIS A 34 -4.15 -22.92 -3.19
CA HIS A 34 -5.01 -22.99 -4.35
C HIS A 34 -5.35 -21.56 -4.79
N PRO A 35 -5.42 -21.28 -6.12
CA PRO A 35 -5.74 -19.92 -6.60
C PRO A 35 -7.01 -19.33 -5.99
N ASP A 36 -7.97 -20.18 -5.60
CA ASP A 36 -9.17 -19.85 -4.84
C ASP A 36 -8.91 -19.50 -3.36
N GLN A 37 -7.75 -19.89 -2.80
CA GLN A 37 -7.31 -19.50 -1.47
C GLN A 37 -6.46 -18.22 -1.46
N GLN A 38 -6.17 -17.64 -2.60
CA GLN A 38 -5.59 -16.30 -2.71
C GLN A 38 -6.65 -15.18 -2.53
N SER A 39 -7.91 -15.55 -2.43
CA SER A 39 -8.94 -14.63 -1.94
C SER A 39 -8.65 -14.25 -0.48
N PRO A 40 -8.96 -13.01 -0.07
CA PRO A 40 -8.80 -12.63 1.32
C PRO A 40 -9.55 -13.65 2.18
N ILE A 41 -8.92 -14.13 3.23
CA ILE A 41 -9.64 -14.82 4.28
C ILE A 41 -10.56 -13.77 4.89
N LEU A 42 -11.78 -13.69 4.37
CA LEU A 42 -12.79 -12.83 4.94
C LEU A 42 -13.08 -13.33 6.36
N ARG A 43 -12.86 -12.46 7.32
CA ARG A 43 -13.23 -12.70 8.70
C ARG A 43 -14.75 -12.52 8.86
N ASP A 44 -15.27 -12.95 9.97
CA ASP A 44 -16.69 -12.75 10.29
C ASP A 44 -17.02 -11.28 10.59
N ASN A 45 -18.30 -10.97 10.62
CA ASN A 45 -18.77 -9.61 10.87
C ASN A 45 -18.39 -9.09 12.27
N ALA A 46 -18.30 -9.97 13.27
CA ALA A 46 -17.92 -9.59 14.64
C ALA A 46 -16.46 -9.14 14.69
N TYR A 47 -15.58 -9.83 13.98
CA TYR A 47 -14.18 -9.42 13.84
C TYR A 47 -14.06 -8.01 13.22
N TYR A 48 -14.71 -7.76 12.09
CA TYR A 48 -14.62 -6.45 11.44
C TYR A 48 -15.28 -5.34 12.25
N GLN A 49 -16.32 -5.65 12.99
CA GLN A 49 -16.91 -4.70 13.94
C GLN A 49 -15.91 -4.32 15.04
N ALA A 50 -15.27 -5.30 15.67
CA ALA A 50 -14.26 -5.07 16.69
C ALA A 50 -13.05 -4.28 16.12
N LEU A 51 -12.62 -4.61 14.91
CA LEU A 51 -11.54 -3.90 14.21
C LEU A 51 -11.89 -2.42 14.00
N ARG A 52 -13.08 -2.12 13.52
CA ARG A 52 -13.53 -0.72 13.33
C ARG A 52 -13.62 0.05 14.64
N GLU A 53 -14.09 -0.61 15.72
CA GLU A 53 -14.12 0.03 17.05
C GLU A 53 -12.70 0.28 17.57
N TYR A 54 -11.78 -0.69 17.41
CA TYR A 54 -10.37 -0.50 17.75
C TYR A 54 -9.76 0.72 17.03
N LYS A 55 -9.99 0.86 15.72
CA LYS A 55 -9.46 1.97 14.93
C LYS A 55 -9.98 3.35 15.34
N LYS A 56 -11.07 3.42 16.09
CA LYS A 56 -11.58 4.67 16.68
C LYS A 56 -10.90 5.03 18.01
N THR A 57 -10.18 4.11 18.61
CA THR A 57 -9.50 4.35 19.88
C THR A 57 -8.18 5.10 19.68
N LYS A 58 -7.60 5.63 20.77
CA LYS A 58 -6.25 6.20 20.72
C LYS A 58 -5.22 5.07 20.66
N HIS A 59 -4.53 4.92 19.55
CA HIS A 59 -3.50 3.91 19.34
C HIS A 59 -2.40 4.46 18.41
N LYS A 60 -1.36 3.66 18.14
CA LYS A 60 -0.33 4.00 17.14
C LYS A 60 -0.90 3.77 15.75
N ILE A 61 -0.84 4.79 14.91
CA ILE A 61 -1.39 4.75 13.56
C ILE A 61 -0.42 4.02 12.63
N ALA A 62 -0.93 3.02 11.91
CA ALA A 62 -0.25 2.36 10.81
C ALA A 62 -0.63 3.05 9.49
N PHE A 63 0.35 3.69 8.87
CA PHE A 63 0.22 4.38 7.58
C PHE A 63 1.09 3.70 6.55
N GLY A 64 0.65 3.67 5.29
CA GLY A 64 1.46 3.17 4.19
C GLY A 64 0.97 3.62 2.83
N TRP A 65 1.90 3.73 1.88
CA TRP A 65 1.60 3.99 0.48
C TRP A 65 1.29 2.70 -0.27
N TYR A 66 0.37 2.79 -1.21
CA TYR A 66 -0.04 1.67 -2.03
C TYR A 66 0.19 1.99 -3.51
N GLY A 67 1.23 1.37 -4.07
CA GLY A 67 1.55 1.45 -5.49
C GLY A 67 0.87 0.37 -6.31
N SER A 68 0.82 0.58 -7.64
CA SER A 68 0.34 -0.43 -8.61
C SER A 68 -1.08 -0.95 -8.34
N TRP A 69 -1.94 -0.12 -7.80
CA TRP A 69 -3.33 -0.45 -7.52
C TRP A 69 -4.17 -0.51 -8.79
N THR A 70 -4.64 -1.70 -9.14
CA THR A 70 -5.53 -1.90 -10.29
C THR A 70 -6.88 -2.49 -9.91
N ALA A 71 -6.99 -3.09 -8.73
CA ALA A 71 -8.14 -3.83 -8.22
C ALA A 71 -8.56 -5.04 -9.08
N VAL A 72 -7.81 -5.35 -10.15
CA VAL A 72 -8.07 -6.45 -11.09
C VAL A 72 -6.82 -7.29 -11.32
N GLY A 73 -6.96 -8.39 -12.05
CA GLY A 73 -5.86 -9.31 -12.38
C GLY A 73 -5.78 -10.51 -11.44
N ALA A 74 -4.89 -11.45 -11.79
CA ALA A 74 -4.71 -12.70 -11.06
C ALA A 74 -4.04 -12.50 -9.68
N SER A 75 -3.20 -11.46 -9.54
CA SER A 75 -2.55 -11.16 -8.28
C SER A 75 -3.50 -10.44 -7.33
N TYR A 76 -3.61 -10.99 -6.12
CA TYR A 76 -4.36 -10.33 -5.07
C TYR A 76 -3.66 -9.05 -4.55
N GLN A 77 -2.35 -8.98 -4.72
CA GLN A 77 -1.52 -7.84 -4.31
C GLN A 77 -1.85 -6.53 -5.03
N THR A 78 -2.62 -6.56 -6.10
CA THR A 78 -3.07 -5.36 -6.81
C THR A 78 -4.36 -4.73 -6.23
N ARG A 79 -4.87 -5.29 -5.13
CA ARG A 79 -6.10 -4.87 -4.46
C ARG A 79 -5.82 -4.31 -3.08
N LEU A 80 -6.48 -3.21 -2.71
CA LEU A 80 -6.41 -2.66 -1.35
C LEU A 80 -6.87 -3.66 -0.28
N GLN A 81 -7.77 -4.55 -0.65
CA GLN A 81 -8.22 -5.64 0.23
C GLN A 81 -7.08 -6.55 0.69
N SER A 82 -5.97 -6.63 -0.06
CA SER A 82 -4.78 -7.41 0.31
C SER A 82 -3.97 -6.76 1.44
N ALA A 83 -4.16 -5.47 1.67
CA ALA A 83 -3.46 -4.79 2.75
C ALA A 83 -3.86 -5.37 4.11
N PRO A 84 -2.91 -5.44 5.06
CA PRO A 84 -3.20 -5.93 6.40
C PRO A 84 -4.37 -5.20 7.06
N ASP A 85 -5.18 -5.93 7.80
CA ASP A 85 -6.33 -5.36 8.53
C ASP A 85 -5.91 -4.29 9.55
N SER A 86 -4.66 -4.37 10.04
CA SER A 86 -4.07 -3.40 10.97
C SER A 86 -3.73 -2.03 10.35
N MET A 87 -3.81 -1.88 9.02
CA MET A 87 -3.57 -0.58 8.38
C MET A 87 -4.70 0.39 8.70
N ASP A 88 -4.36 1.53 9.29
CA ASP A 88 -5.31 2.60 9.60
C ASP A 88 -5.52 3.53 8.42
N ILE A 89 -4.44 3.86 7.72
CA ILE A 89 -4.46 4.76 6.57
C ILE A 89 -3.64 4.13 5.43
N ILE A 90 -4.24 4.13 4.25
CA ILE A 90 -3.57 3.76 2.99
C ILE A 90 -3.62 4.97 2.07
N SER A 91 -2.47 5.45 1.59
CA SER A 91 -2.40 6.49 0.58
C SER A 91 -2.12 5.90 -0.80
N ILE A 92 -2.95 6.23 -1.77
CA ILE A 92 -2.78 5.79 -3.15
C ILE A 92 -1.67 6.61 -3.79
N TRP A 93 -0.59 5.93 -4.19
CA TRP A 93 0.61 6.56 -4.74
C TRP A 93 0.44 7.02 -6.18
N SER A 94 -0.45 6.75 -6.94
CA SER A 94 -0.67 7.24 -8.31
C SER A 94 -2.02 6.79 -8.86
N GLN A 95 -2.45 7.35 -9.98
CA GLN A 95 -3.68 6.98 -10.68
C GLN A 95 -4.94 7.07 -9.80
N TRP A 96 -4.98 8.06 -8.91
CA TRP A 96 -6.07 8.27 -7.96
C TRP A 96 -7.25 9.08 -8.54
N HIS A 97 -7.12 9.65 -9.74
CA HIS A 97 -8.09 10.61 -10.31
C HIS A 97 -8.86 10.09 -11.53
N SER A 98 -8.89 8.80 -11.78
CA SER A 98 -9.67 8.19 -12.88
C SER A 98 -9.99 6.75 -12.52
N LEU A 99 -10.69 6.57 -11.39
CA LEU A 99 -10.94 5.24 -10.83
C LEU A 99 -11.92 4.44 -11.69
N THR A 100 -11.59 3.17 -11.90
CA THR A 100 -12.52 2.19 -12.47
C THR A 100 -13.57 1.77 -11.45
N PRO A 101 -14.68 1.18 -11.87
CA PRO A 101 -15.69 0.63 -10.95
C PRO A 101 -15.11 -0.39 -9.96
N GLU A 102 -14.15 -1.22 -10.40
CA GLU A 102 -13.47 -2.21 -9.57
C GLU A 102 -12.60 -1.55 -8.49
N GLN A 103 -11.88 -0.48 -8.84
CA GLN A 103 -11.11 0.30 -7.87
C GLN A 103 -12.02 1.00 -6.86
N ILE A 104 -13.15 1.55 -7.30
CA ILE A 104 -14.14 2.14 -6.39
C ILE A 104 -14.65 1.10 -5.41
N ALA A 105 -15.07 -0.07 -5.89
CA ALA A 105 -15.57 -1.16 -5.05
C ALA A 105 -14.53 -1.67 -4.06
N ASP A 106 -13.29 -1.85 -4.50
CA ASP A 106 -12.17 -2.29 -3.66
C ASP A 106 -11.84 -1.26 -2.55
N LYS A 107 -11.81 0.03 -2.90
CA LYS A 107 -11.63 1.12 -1.94
C LYS A 107 -12.78 1.18 -0.92
N GLU A 108 -14.01 1.10 -1.38
CA GLU A 108 -15.17 1.09 -0.50
C GLU A 108 -15.18 -0.10 0.46
N PHE A 109 -14.70 -1.26 0.02
CA PHE A 109 -14.58 -2.42 0.89
C PHE A 109 -13.65 -2.13 2.07
N VAL A 110 -12.44 -1.61 1.82
CA VAL A 110 -11.51 -1.35 2.92
C VAL A 110 -11.98 -0.21 3.83
N GLN A 111 -12.65 0.80 3.28
CA GLN A 111 -13.22 1.88 4.06
C GLN A 111 -14.40 1.41 4.94
N LYS A 112 -15.37 0.72 4.35
CA LYS A 112 -16.62 0.35 5.03
C LYS A 112 -16.48 -0.90 5.90
N ILE A 113 -15.71 -1.89 5.43
CA ILE A 113 -15.59 -3.18 6.12
C ILE A 113 -14.42 -3.19 7.10
N LYS A 114 -13.23 -2.80 6.66
CA LYS A 114 -12.03 -2.78 7.52
C LYS A 114 -11.91 -1.49 8.37
N GLY A 115 -12.61 -0.41 8.01
CA GLY A 115 -12.48 0.89 8.67
C GLY A 115 -11.15 1.57 8.39
N THR A 116 -10.46 1.19 7.33
CA THR A 116 -9.20 1.79 6.88
C THR A 116 -9.50 3.07 6.13
N LYS A 117 -8.83 4.16 6.47
CA LYS A 117 -8.91 5.41 5.72
C LYS A 117 -8.13 5.29 4.42
N VAL A 118 -8.68 5.81 3.33
CA VAL A 118 -7.99 5.83 2.04
C VAL A 118 -7.82 7.27 1.60
N THR A 119 -6.56 7.67 1.50
CA THR A 119 -6.12 8.97 0.98
C THR A 119 -5.48 8.78 -0.39
N PHE A 120 -5.12 9.86 -1.05
CA PHE A 120 -4.30 9.82 -2.24
C PHE A 120 -3.12 10.78 -2.10
N THR A 121 -2.01 10.44 -2.76
CA THR A 121 -0.78 11.23 -2.70
C THR A 121 -0.72 12.22 -3.86
N ILE A 122 -0.44 13.48 -3.54
CA ILE A 122 -0.08 14.50 -4.52
C ILE A 122 1.37 14.93 -4.30
N PHE A 123 2.03 15.27 -5.40
CA PHE A 123 3.36 15.86 -5.34
C PHE A 123 3.26 17.38 -5.24
N SER A 124 4.02 17.95 -4.33
CA SER A 124 3.99 19.39 -4.05
C SER A 124 5.07 20.17 -4.80
N ASP A 125 5.60 19.65 -5.90
CA ASP A 125 6.70 20.30 -6.63
C ASP A 125 6.22 21.40 -7.58
N LYS A 126 5.15 21.16 -8.33
CA LYS A 126 4.62 22.10 -9.33
C LYS A 126 3.11 21.95 -9.51
N MET A 127 2.52 23.02 -10.04
CA MET A 127 1.12 23.02 -10.46
C MET A 127 0.95 22.30 -11.79
N PRO A 128 -0.02 21.37 -11.91
CA PRO A 128 -0.30 20.71 -13.18
C PRO A 128 -0.90 21.65 -14.22
N GLU A 129 -0.65 21.34 -15.49
CA GLU A 129 -1.47 21.86 -16.59
C GLU A 129 -2.90 21.29 -16.50
N PRO A 130 -3.96 22.02 -16.84
CA PRO A 130 -3.97 23.37 -17.43
C PRO A 130 -3.96 24.53 -16.42
N PHE A 131 -3.93 24.27 -15.11
CA PHE A 131 -4.04 25.34 -14.11
C PHE A 131 -2.94 26.40 -14.27
N LEU A 132 -1.71 25.98 -14.55
CA LEU A 132 -0.59 26.88 -14.73
C LEU A 132 -0.75 27.74 -16.00
N THR A 133 -1.06 27.13 -17.14
CA THR A 133 -1.07 27.83 -18.44
C THR A 133 -2.38 28.49 -18.77
N GLU A 134 -3.52 27.82 -18.59
CA GLU A 134 -4.82 28.32 -19.00
C GLU A 134 -5.41 29.33 -18.01
N ILE A 135 -5.13 29.17 -16.72
CA ILE A 135 -5.63 30.06 -15.66
C ILE A 135 -4.54 31.06 -15.23
N GLY A 136 -3.34 30.56 -14.95
CA GLY A 136 -2.23 31.37 -14.46
C GLY A 136 -1.45 32.15 -15.52
N GLY A 137 -1.67 31.83 -16.81
CA GLY A 137 -0.90 32.46 -17.89
C GLY A 137 0.61 32.12 -17.86
N GLY A 138 0.97 30.99 -17.27
CA GLY A 138 2.36 30.56 -17.04
C GLY A 138 2.91 30.94 -15.66
N GLU A 139 2.12 31.62 -14.83
CA GLU A 139 2.51 32.10 -13.51
C GLU A 139 1.72 31.41 -12.40
N TYR A 140 2.31 31.32 -11.19
CA TYR A 140 1.68 30.77 -9.99
C TYR A 140 0.80 31.82 -9.30
N THR A 141 -0.25 32.25 -9.97
CA THR A 141 -1.21 33.21 -9.43
C THR A 141 -2.06 32.60 -8.33
N ASP A 142 -2.59 33.43 -7.42
CA ASP A 142 -3.50 32.98 -6.38
C ASP A 142 -4.74 32.27 -6.96
N GLU A 143 -5.27 32.81 -8.06
CA GLU A 143 -6.42 32.27 -8.77
C GLU A 143 -6.13 30.85 -9.34
N ALA A 144 -4.96 30.65 -9.93
CA ALA A 144 -4.56 29.35 -10.48
C ALA A 144 -4.32 28.32 -9.36
N ILE A 145 -3.72 28.72 -8.25
CA ILE A 145 -3.49 27.85 -7.09
C ILE A 145 -4.81 27.45 -6.44
N GLU A 146 -5.74 28.39 -6.27
CA GLU A 146 -7.07 28.09 -5.73
C GLU A 146 -7.86 27.15 -6.65
N ALA A 147 -7.83 27.38 -7.96
CA ALA A 147 -8.46 26.53 -8.94
C ALA A 147 -7.88 25.10 -8.90
N TYR A 148 -6.57 24.97 -8.79
CA TYR A 148 -5.89 23.68 -8.66
C TYR A 148 -6.31 22.96 -7.35
N ALA A 149 -6.21 23.64 -6.22
CA ALA A 149 -6.58 23.07 -4.94
C ALA A 149 -8.03 22.59 -4.92
N LYS A 150 -8.94 23.39 -5.47
CA LYS A 150 -10.36 23.06 -5.52
C LYS A 150 -10.67 21.95 -6.52
N ALA A 151 -10.37 22.15 -7.79
CA ALA A 151 -10.83 21.25 -8.84
C ALA A 151 -10.05 19.95 -8.89
N TYR A 152 -8.75 20.00 -8.68
CA TYR A 152 -7.89 18.82 -8.79
C TYR A 152 -7.82 18.01 -7.51
N CYS A 153 -7.75 18.66 -6.35
CA CYS A 153 -7.68 17.98 -5.06
C CYS A 153 -9.07 17.74 -4.47
N LYS A 154 -9.79 18.83 -4.14
CA LYS A 154 -11.07 18.72 -3.42
C LYS A 154 -12.16 18.02 -4.20
N ASP A 155 -12.40 18.42 -5.45
CA ASP A 155 -13.48 17.83 -6.26
C ASP A 155 -13.18 16.37 -6.59
N SER A 156 -11.89 15.99 -6.76
CA SER A 156 -11.48 14.59 -6.94
C SER A 156 -11.66 13.80 -5.65
N MET A 157 -11.35 14.38 -4.49
CA MET A 157 -11.57 13.77 -3.18
C MET A 157 -13.06 13.49 -2.96
N ASP A 158 -13.90 14.49 -3.22
CA ASP A 158 -15.36 14.37 -3.07
C ASP A 158 -15.94 13.36 -4.06
N LYS A 159 -15.53 13.43 -5.33
CA LYS A 159 -16.03 12.56 -6.39
C LYS A 159 -15.81 11.08 -6.12
N TYR A 160 -14.65 10.74 -5.56
CA TYR A 160 -14.30 9.36 -5.29
C TYR A 160 -14.43 8.98 -3.81
N SER A 161 -14.92 9.88 -2.96
CA SER A 161 -15.08 9.65 -1.52
C SER A 161 -13.79 9.20 -0.83
N TYR A 162 -12.69 9.88 -1.11
CA TYR A 162 -11.45 9.70 -0.35
C TYR A 162 -11.58 10.30 1.05
N ASP A 163 -10.84 9.75 2.00
CA ASP A 163 -10.84 10.23 3.40
C ASP A 163 -9.92 11.44 3.61
N GLY A 164 -9.07 11.78 2.64
CA GLY A 164 -8.13 12.89 2.72
C GLY A 164 -7.10 12.89 1.61
N ILE A 165 -6.15 13.78 1.73
CA ILE A 165 -5.02 13.97 0.83
C ILE A 165 -3.73 13.78 1.61
N ASP A 166 -2.76 13.14 0.98
CA ASP A 166 -1.39 13.00 1.44
C ASP A 166 -0.50 13.85 0.54
N VAL A 167 0.20 14.80 1.11
CA VAL A 167 1.07 15.73 0.35
C VAL A 167 2.51 15.27 0.49
N ASP A 168 3.07 14.76 -0.61
CA ASP A 168 4.48 14.41 -0.69
C ASP A 168 5.33 15.69 -0.84
N TYR A 169 5.83 16.16 0.29
CA TYR A 169 6.63 17.38 0.41
C TYR A 169 8.07 17.03 0.76
N GLU A 170 8.93 16.97 -0.26
CA GLU A 170 10.32 16.52 -0.14
C GLU A 170 11.36 17.60 -0.49
N PRO A 171 11.46 18.69 0.27
CA PRO A 171 12.48 19.71 0.00
C PRO A 171 13.88 19.11 0.22
N GLY A 172 14.71 19.17 -0.83
CA GLY A 172 16.09 18.69 -0.77
C GLY A 172 16.34 17.25 -1.24
N TYR A 173 15.29 16.50 -1.62
CA TYR A 173 15.40 15.15 -2.18
C TYR A 173 15.19 15.10 -3.72
N GLY A 174 15.64 16.12 -4.43
CA GLY A 174 15.47 16.21 -5.88
C GLY A 174 14.14 16.82 -6.31
N ALA A 175 13.20 17.02 -5.43
CA ALA A 175 12.03 17.82 -5.70
C ALA A 175 12.45 19.29 -5.87
N SER A 176 12.14 19.85 -7.03
CA SER A 176 12.44 21.23 -7.37
C SER A 176 11.23 21.85 -8.04
N GLY A 177 10.70 22.89 -7.46
CA GLY A 177 9.55 23.58 -8.03
C GLY A 177 9.09 24.71 -7.14
N PRO A 178 8.15 25.54 -7.63
CA PRO A 178 7.68 26.71 -6.89
C PRO A 178 7.02 26.41 -5.55
N PHE A 179 6.46 25.23 -5.38
CA PHE A 179 5.87 24.81 -4.11
C PHE A 179 6.86 24.17 -3.13
N VAL A 180 8.13 23.99 -3.52
CA VAL A 180 9.15 23.35 -2.70
C VAL A 180 10.09 24.38 -2.09
N GLY A 181 10.36 24.29 -0.80
CA GLY A 181 11.30 25.14 -0.09
C GLY A 181 10.84 25.48 1.33
N HIS A 182 11.80 25.89 2.16
CA HIS A 182 11.51 26.41 3.49
C HIS A 182 10.74 27.73 3.39
N ASP A 183 9.75 27.93 4.23
CA ASP A 183 8.90 29.12 4.27
C ASP A 183 8.21 29.46 2.94
N ASN A 184 7.80 28.42 2.20
CA ASN A 184 7.19 28.58 0.89
C ASN A 184 5.76 29.14 1.02
N GLU A 185 5.58 30.40 0.63
CA GLU A 185 4.28 31.06 0.66
C GLU A 185 3.29 30.47 -0.33
N LEU A 186 3.75 30.06 -1.52
CA LEU A 186 2.89 29.41 -2.52
C LEU A 186 2.35 28.08 -2.01
N PHE A 187 3.18 27.30 -1.32
CA PHE A 187 2.72 26.06 -0.71
C PHE A 187 1.66 26.28 0.38
N ARG A 188 1.80 27.34 1.19
CA ARG A 188 0.78 27.69 2.19
C ARG A 188 -0.56 28.08 1.57
N LYS A 189 -0.57 28.57 0.33
CA LYS A 189 -1.80 28.88 -0.38
C LYS A 189 -2.47 27.63 -0.97
N LEU A 190 -1.67 26.58 -1.23
CA LEU A 190 -2.18 25.30 -1.73
C LEU A 190 -2.91 24.49 -0.65
N ILE A 191 -2.40 24.51 0.59
CA ILE A 191 -2.95 23.75 1.71
C ILE A 191 -3.96 24.54 2.53
#